data_2de5026bd6d9d069c41fde4f3c130617
#
_entry.id   2de5026bd6d9d069c41fde4f3c130617
#
_cell.length_a   1.000
_cell.length_b   1.000
_cell.length_c   1.000
_cell.angle_alpha   90.00
_cell.angle_beta   90.00
_cell.angle_gamma   90.00
#
_symmetry.space_group_name_H-M   'P 1'
#
loop_
_entity.id
_entity.type
_entity.pdbx_description
1 polymer ?
#
loop_
_entity_poly.entity_id
_entity_poly.type
_entity_poly.pdbx_seq_one_letter_code
_entity_poly.pdbx_strand_id
1 'polypeptide(L)'
;MINKFIEWAKNNNWNVTLNSDITDLPDIIKKRYNIPEKWYTFISQLKVCENQSATKWFLTPNDYLPNENGFQWNEFEIQSIEYSENSIDIISFWNKHLPIFLSVDGEYSYYAINTETGEVVSGYEPEYEDTTIAAEDFSTFIDKIISDEIIL
;
A
#
# COMPACT_ATOMS: atom_id res chain seq x y z
N MET A 1 9.99 -2.59 14.72
CA MET A 1 9.69 -2.04 13.36
C MET A 1 8.84 -0.78 13.45
N ILE A 2 7.65 -0.86 14.04
CA ILE A 2 6.72 0.27 14.01
C ILE A 2 7.22 1.51 14.75
N ASN A 3 7.90 1.36 15.89
CA ASN A 3 8.39 2.50 16.67
C ASN A 3 9.43 3.34 15.92
N LYS A 4 10.35 2.69 15.21
CA LYS A 4 11.34 3.36 14.36
C LYS A 4 10.67 4.08 13.18
N PHE A 5 9.68 3.45 12.58
CA PHE A 5 8.92 4.06 11.50
C PHE A 5 8.14 5.30 11.98
N ILE A 6 7.49 5.23 13.14
CA ILE A 6 6.78 6.38 13.72
C ILE A 6 7.74 7.55 14.00
N GLU A 7 8.94 7.26 14.50
CA GLU A 7 9.97 8.28 14.70
C GLU A 7 10.37 8.93 13.37
N TRP A 8 10.66 8.11 12.36
CA TRP A 8 10.91 8.60 10.99
C TRP A 8 9.78 9.47 10.48
N ALA A 9 8.55 9.00 10.59
CA ALA A 9 7.36 9.71 10.13
C ALA A 9 7.21 11.08 10.79
N LYS A 10 7.40 11.18 12.11
CA LYS A 10 7.38 12.45 12.84
C LYS A 10 8.48 13.39 12.36
N ASN A 11 9.67 12.89 12.13
CA ASN A 11 10.81 13.68 11.65
C ASN A 11 10.62 14.18 10.22
N ASN A 12 9.76 13.52 9.44
CA ASN A 12 9.44 13.87 8.06
C ASN A 12 8.05 14.52 7.89
N ASN A 13 7.46 15.00 8.98
CA ASN A 13 6.17 15.71 9.00
C ASN A 13 4.98 14.89 8.47
N TRP A 14 5.02 13.57 8.67
CA TRP A 14 3.89 12.70 8.38
C TRP A 14 2.89 12.72 9.52
N ASN A 15 1.61 12.64 9.18
CA ASN A 15 0.52 12.47 10.14
C ASN A 15 0.34 10.99 10.41
N VAL A 16 0.63 10.56 11.63
CA VAL A 16 0.46 9.17 12.05
C VAL A 16 -0.43 9.12 13.28
N THR A 17 -1.51 8.38 13.19
CA THR A 17 -2.41 8.09 14.33
C THR A 17 -2.48 6.59 14.52
N LEU A 18 -2.28 6.15 15.76
CA LEU A 18 -2.39 4.75 16.14
C LEU A 18 -3.84 4.42 16.54
N ASN A 19 -4.26 3.17 16.30
CA ASN A 19 -5.49 2.64 16.87
C ASN A 19 -5.32 2.41 18.36
N SER A 20 -6.40 2.62 19.14
CA SER A 20 -6.43 2.25 20.56
C SER A 20 -6.37 0.74 20.74
N ASP A 21 -6.98 0.00 19.82
CA ASP A 21 -6.94 -1.45 19.73
C ASP A 21 -6.52 -1.88 18.32
N ILE A 22 -6.01 -3.10 18.18
CA ILE A 22 -5.68 -3.66 16.86
C ILE A 22 -6.96 -3.75 16.03
N THR A 23 -6.93 -3.18 14.82
CA THR A 23 -8.02 -3.26 13.87
C THR A 23 -7.72 -4.30 12.82
N ASP A 24 -8.66 -5.23 12.61
CA ASP A 24 -8.51 -6.30 11.62
C ASP A 24 -8.84 -5.80 10.21
N LEU A 25 -8.30 -6.50 9.23
CA LEU A 25 -8.63 -6.29 7.81
C LEU A 25 -10.04 -6.78 7.51
N PRO A 26 -10.74 -6.17 6.54
CA PRO A 26 -12.00 -6.70 6.04
C PRO A 26 -11.84 -8.13 5.51
N ASP A 27 -12.88 -8.95 5.71
CA ASP A 27 -12.88 -10.36 5.27
C ASP A 27 -12.60 -10.53 3.77
N ILE A 28 -13.07 -9.62 2.94
CA ILE A 28 -12.85 -9.66 1.50
C ILE A 28 -11.35 -9.60 1.15
N ILE A 29 -10.56 -8.85 1.90
CA ILE A 29 -9.11 -8.76 1.72
C ILE A 29 -8.44 -10.06 2.18
N LYS A 30 -8.82 -10.56 3.35
CA LYS A 30 -8.27 -11.82 3.90
C LYS A 30 -8.57 -13.03 3.02
N LYS A 31 -9.70 -13.02 2.32
CA LYS A 31 -10.08 -14.09 1.38
C LYS A 31 -9.38 -13.98 0.04
N ARG A 32 -9.13 -12.77 -0.41
CA ARG A 32 -8.51 -12.52 -1.72
C ARG A 32 -7.01 -12.77 -1.74
N TYR A 33 -6.32 -12.41 -0.65
CA TYR A 33 -4.87 -12.41 -0.59
C TYR A 33 -4.32 -13.31 0.50
N ASN A 34 -3.15 -13.90 0.25
CA ASN A 34 -2.36 -14.53 1.29
C ASN A 34 -1.65 -13.43 2.09
N ILE A 35 -2.19 -13.08 3.25
CA ILE A 35 -1.79 -11.88 4.00
C ILE A 35 -0.39 -12.04 4.60
N PRO A 36 0.58 -11.15 4.24
CA PRO A 36 1.91 -11.17 4.82
C PRO A 36 1.85 -10.76 6.30
N GLU A 37 2.36 -11.63 7.19
CA GLU A 37 2.24 -11.46 8.64
C GLU A 37 2.87 -10.17 9.14
N LYS A 38 4.09 -9.84 8.70
CA LYS A 38 4.80 -8.64 9.15
C LYS A 38 4.10 -7.36 8.73
N TRP A 39 3.56 -7.32 7.51
CA TRP A 39 2.76 -6.20 7.05
C TRP A 39 1.47 -6.08 7.86
N TYR A 40 0.78 -7.18 8.09
CA TYR A 40 -0.45 -7.20 8.88
C TYR A 40 -0.23 -6.68 10.30
N THR A 41 0.82 -7.16 10.97
CA THR A 41 1.19 -6.70 12.32
C THR A 41 1.47 -5.21 12.37
N PHE A 42 2.13 -4.68 11.33
CA PHE A 42 2.43 -3.26 11.20
C PHE A 42 1.16 -2.43 10.97
N ILE A 43 0.37 -2.78 9.94
CA ILE A 43 -0.73 -1.95 9.49
C ILE A 43 -1.94 -1.98 10.44
N SER A 44 -2.16 -3.08 11.16
CA SER A 44 -3.27 -3.23 12.10
C SER A 44 -3.20 -2.28 13.29
N GLN A 45 -2.04 -1.69 13.56
CA GLN A 45 -1.83 -0.71 14.61
C GLN A 45 -2.11 0.73 14.16
N LEU A 46 -2.23 0.97 12.85
CA LEU A 46 -2.35 2.30 12.28
C LEU A 46 -3.81 2.65 11.96
N LYS A 47 -4.21 3.86 12.34
CA LYS A 47 -5.49 4.46 11.96
C LYS A 47 -5.33 5.42 10.80
N VAL A 48 -4.27 6.24 10.82
CA VAL A 48 -3.90 7.20 9.77
C VAL A 48 -2.39 7.18 9.61
N CYS A 49 -1.93 7.15 8.36
CA CYS A 49 -0.52 7.31 8.03
C CYS A 49 -0.39 7.97 6.66
N GLU A 50 -0.26 9.28 6.65
CA GLU A 50 -0.25 10.09 5.42
C GLU A 50 0.75 11.24 5.52
N ASN A 51 1.19 11.76 4.36
CA ASN A 51 2.00 12.98 4.34
C ASN A 51 1.16 14.19 4.73
N GLN A 52 1.81 15.35 4.91
CA GLN A 52 1.16 16.55 5.41
C GLN A 52 0.02 17.05 4.51
N SER A 53 0.14 16.89 3.20
CA SER A 53 -0.87 17.30 2.21
C SER A 53 -1.94 16.24 1.94
N ALA A 54 -1.86 15.07 2.57
CA ALA A 54 -2.75 13.93 2.35
C ALA A 54 -2.80 13.47 0.89
N THR A 55 -1.67 13.56 0.18
CA THR A 55 -1.52 13.13 -1.21
C THR A 55 -0.77 11.81 -1.35
N LYS A 56 -0.17 11.32 -0.26
CA LYS A 56 0.53 10.04 -0.17
C LYS A 56 0.16 9.39 1.16
N TRP A 57 -0.22 8.13 1.12
CA TRP A 57 -0.64 7.44 2.34
C TRP A 57 -0.39 5.94 2.30
N PHE A 58 -0.08 5.38 3.46
CA PHE A 58 -0.18 3.94 3.69
C PHE A 58 -1.65 3.57 3.88
N LEU A 59 -2.09 2.52 3.21
CA LEU A 59 -3.43 1.99 3.40
C LEU A 59 -3.54 1.34 4.78
N THR A 60 -4.47 1.81 5.60
CA THR A 60 -4.78 1.24 6.90
C THR A 60 -5.99 0.30 6.81
N PRO A 61 -6.30 -0.53 7.83
CA PRO A 61 -7.39 -1.50 7.69
C PRO A 61 -8.72 -0.91 7.22
N ASN A 62 -9.10 0.27 7.70
CA ASN A 62 -10.34 0.93 7.29
C ASN A 62 -10.33 1.41 5.83
N ASP A 63 -9.15 1.67 5.27
CA ASP A 63 -9.03 2.12 3.88
C ASP A 63 -9.42 1.02 2.87
N TYR A 64 -9.41 -0.24 3.29
CA TYR A 64 -9.83 -1.38 2.47
C TYR A 64 -11.35 -1.60 2.45
N LEU A 65 -12.10 -0.85 3.24
CA LEU A 65 -13.56 -0.85 3.18
C LEU A 65 -14.04 -0.07 1.96
N PRO A 66 -15.22 -0.42 1.39
CA PRO A 66 -15.81 0.36 0.31
C PRO A 66 -16.03 1.82 0.73
N ASN A 67 -15.61 2.74 -0.12
CA ASN A 67 -15.80 4.18 0.06
C ASN A 67 -16.42 4.76 -1.21
N GLU A 68 -17.74 4.88 -1.22
CA GLU A 68 -18.51 5.29 -2.41
C GLU A 68 -18.19 6.72 -2.88
N ASN A 69 -17.74 7.60 -1.98
CA ASN A 69 -17.50 9.01 -2.24
C ASN A 69 -16.02 9.41 -2.21
N GLY A 70 -15.12 8.44 -2.11
CA GLY A 70 -13.69 8.69 -1.98
C GLY A 70 -12.84 7.84 -2.91
N PHE A 71 -11.53 8.03 -2.76
CA PHE A 71 -10.55 7.25 -3.49
C PHE A 71 -10.51 5.83 -2.92
N GLN A 72 -10.66 4.82 -3.81
CA GLN A 72 -10.70 3.43 -3.38
C GLN A 72 -9.28 2.88 -3.20
N TRP A 73 -9.11 1.91 -2.29
CA TRP A 73 -7.84 1.20 -2.14
C TRP A 73 -7.39 0.52 -3.44
N ASN A 74 -8.34 0.08 -4.27
CA ASN A 74 -8.12 -0.60 -5.54
C ASN A 74 -8.40 0.31 -6.75
N GLU A 75 -8.29 1.61 -6.58
CA GLU A 75 -8.55 2.58 -7.66
C GLU A 75 -7.70 2.32 -8.89
N PHE A 76 -6.43 1.97 -8.69
CA PHE A 76 -5.51 1.72 -9.80
C PHE A 76 -5.82 0.40 -10.53
N GLU A 77 -6.32 -0.59 -9.81
CA GLU A 77 -6.87 -1.81 -10.43
C GLU A 77 -8.05 -1.47 -11.33
N ILE A 78 -9.00 -0.68 -10.82
CA ILE A 78 -10.17 -0.26 -11.59
C ILE A 78 -9.75 0.49 -12.85
N GLN A 79 -8.85 1.46 -12.73
CA GLN A 79 -8.32 2.21 -13.86
C GLN A 79 -7.58 1.32 -14.87
N SER A 80 -6.74 0.40 -14.38
CA SER A 80 -6.01 -0.53 -15.23
C SER A 80 -6.93 -1.39 -16.08
N ILE A 81 -8.03 -1.86 -15.48
CA ILE A 81 -9.03 -2.69 -16.18
C ILE A 81 -9.76 -1.87 -17.25
N GLU A 82 -10.14 -0.64 -16.95
CA GLU A 82 -10.83 0.26 -17.89
C GLU A 82 -9.99 0.56 -19.14
N TYR A 83 -8.67 0.73 -18.95
CA TYR A 83 -7.76 1.11 -20.04
C TYR A 83 -7.10 -0.07 -20.74
N SER A 84 -7.37 -1.30 -20.31
CA SER A 84 -6.71 -2.49 -20.84
C SER A 84 -7.53 -3.14 -21.96
N GLU A 85 -6.82 -3.60 -23.01
CA GLU A 85 -7.39 -4.50 -24.02
C GLU A 85 -7.40 -5.95 -23.53
N ASN A 86 -6.58 -6.29 -22.52
CA ASN A 86 -6.47 -7.64 -21.93
C ASN A 86 -6.70 -7.59 -20.42
N SER A 87 -7.99 -7.54 -20.03
CA SER A 87 -8.38 -7.45 -18.61
C SER A 87 -8.05 -8.71 -17.81
N ILE A 88 -7.88 -9.89 -18.45
CA ILE A 88 -7.57 -11.14 -17.75
C ILE A 88 -6.20 -11.08 -17.09
N ASP A 89 -5.18 -10.63 -17.82
CA ASP A 89 -3.82 -10.49 -17.29
C ASP A 89 -3.74 -9.42 -16.20
N ILE A 90 -4.47 -8.33 -16.38
CA ILE A 90 -4.55 -7.24 -15.41
C ILE A 90 -5.21 -7.73 -14.10
N ILE A 91 -6.33 -8.45 -14.20
CA ILE A 91 -7.00 -9.03 -13.03
C ILE A 91 -6.08 -10.03 -12.32
N SER A 92 -5.39 -10.88 -13.09
CA SER A 92 -4.42 -11.84 -12.54
C SER A 92 -3.28 -11.14 -11.79
N PHE A 93 -2.76 -10.03 -12.34
CA PHE A 93 -1.75 -9.20 -11.68
C PHE A 93 -2.24 -8.71 -10.31
N TRP A 94 -3.41 -8.05 -10.26
CA TRP A 94 -3.93 -7.49 -9.01
C TRP A 94 -4.39 -8.53 -7.99
N ASN A 95 -4.74 -9.72 -8.43
CA ASN A 95 -5.02 -10.84 -7.51
C ASN A 95 -3.78 -11.33 -6.75
N LYS A 96 -2.59 -11.01 -7.24
CA LYS A 96 -1.31 -11.34 -6.59
C LYS A 96 -0.67 -10.16 -5.89
N HIS A 97 -1.05 -8.94 -6.25
CA HIS A 97 -0.41 -7.71 -5.78
C HIS A 97 -1.38 -6.90 -4.93
N LEU A 98 -1.15 -6.92 -3.62
CA LEU A 98 -1.94 -6.18 -2.64
C LEU A 98 -1.39 -4.76 -2.52
N PRO A 99 -2.15 -3.72 -2.94
CA PRO A 99 -1.73 -2.34 -2.71
C PRO A 99 -1.58 -2.04 -1.23
N ILE A 100 -0.46 -1.39 -0.85
CA ILE A 100 -0.16 -1.02 0.54
C ILE A 100 0.10 0.47 0.72
N PHE A 101 0.41 1.17 -0.36
CA PHE A 101 0.72 2.60 -0.36
C PHE A 101 0.27 3.22 -1.68
N LEU A 102 -0.40 4.37 -1.60
CA LEU A 102 -0.88 5.10 -2.78
C LEU A 102 -0.33 6.53 -2.76
N SER A 103 -0.04 7.06 -3.95
CA SER A 103 0.32 8.46 -4.17
C SER A 103 -0.48 9.03 -5.32
N VAL A 104 -1.08 10.18 -5.08
CA VAL A 104 -1.73 11.02 -6.09
C VAL A 104 -1.02 12.37 -6.24
N ASP A 105 0.21 12.46 -5.70
CA ASP A 105 1.05 13.65 -5.80
C ASP A 105 1.82 13.62 -7.11
N GLY A 106 1.37 14.42 -8.06
CA GLY A 106 1.88 14.39 -9.44
C GLY A 106 1.37 13.16 -10.19
N GLU A 107 2.27 12.34 -10.71
CA GLU A 107 1.95 11.08 -11.36
C GLU A 107 1.42 10.07 -10.34
N TYR A 108 0.31 9.41 -10.64
CA TYR A 108 -0.27 8.40 -9.76
C TYR A 108 0.65 7.19 -9.69
N SER A 109 0.98 6.79 -8.46
CA SER A 109 1.90 5.68 -8.22
C SER A 109 1.52 4.91 -6.95
N TYR A 110 2.11 3.73 -6.79
CA TYR A 110 1.81 2.87 -5.67
C TYR A 110 2.99 1.97 -5.30
N TYR A 111 2.91 1.42 -4.09
CA TYR A 111 3.63 0.21 -3.70
C TYR A 111 2.62 -0.90 -3.39
N ALA A 112 2.96 -2.11 -3.75
CA ALA A 112 2.15 -3.30 -3.48
C ALA A 112 3.04 -4.45 -3.04
N ILE A 113 2.47 -5.38 -2.27
CA ILE A 113 3.15 -6.64 -1.94
C ILE A 113 2.69 -7.71 -2.92
N ASN A 114 3.65 -8.36 -3.58
CA ASN A 114 3.39 -9.63 -4.26
C ASN A 114 3.17 -10.69 -3.18
N THR A 115 1.93 -11.09 -2.96
CA THR A 115 1.56 -11.99 -1.86
C THR A 115 2.00 -13.44 -2.07
N GLU A 116 2.48 -13.79 -3.26
CA GLU A 116 3.09 -15.11 -3.51
C GLU A 116 4.58 -15.14 -3.14
N THR A 117 5.30 -14.04 -3.33
CA THR A 117 6.76 -13.96 -3.11
C THR A 117 7.15 -13.17 -1.88
N GLY A 118 6.30 -12.26 -1.41
CA GLY A 118 6.60 -11.30 -0.35
C GLY A 118 7.31 -10.04 -0.80
N GLU A 119 7.73 -9.95 -2.05
CA GLU A 119 8.40 -8.78 -2.59
C GLU A 119 7.49 -7.55 -2.60
N VAL A 120 8.06 -6.38 -2.30
CA VAL A 120 7.39 -5.10 -2.48
C VAL A 120 7.77 -4.54 -3.83
N VAL A 121 6.76 -4.22 -4.63
CA VAL A 121 6.94 -3.65 -5.97
C VAL A 121 6.38 -2.25 -6.04
N SER A 122 6.87 -1.46 -6.97
CA SER A 122 6.33 -0.14 -7.31
C SER A 122 5.84 -0.11 -8.74
N GLY A 123 4.82 0.69 -8.98
CA GLY A 123 4.28 0.96 -10.31
C GLY A 123 3.65 2.35 -10.37
N TYR A 124 3.38 2.83 -11.57
CA TYR A 124 2.79 4.14 -11.80
C TYR A 124 1.98 4.18 -13.10
N GLU A 125 1.13 5.19 -13.20
CA GLU A 125 0.28 5.37 -14.37
C GLU A 125 1.09 5.64 -15.65
N PRO A 126 0.60 5.25 -16.84
CA PRO A 126 -0.67 4.54 -17.05
C PRO A 126 -0.56 3.01 -16.97
N GLU A 127 0.63 2.46 -16.96
CA GLU A 127 0.89 1.02 -17.04
C GLU A 127 1.23 0.48 -15.64
N TYR A 128 0.22 0.46 -14.75
CA TYR A 128 0.39 0.07 -13.35
C TYR A 128 0.96 -1.34 -13.16
N GLU A 129 0.74 -2.24 -14.11
CA GLU A 129 1.23 -3.62 -14.07
C GLU A 129 2.70 -3.77 -14.47
N ASP A 130 3.31 -2.73 -15.01
CA ASP A 130 4.74 -2.70 -15.30
C ASP A 130 5.51 -2.23 -14.07
N THR A 131 6.00 -3.18 -13.29
CA THR A 131 6.52 -2.95 -11.95
C THR A 131 8.03 -3.05 -11.85
N THR A 132 8.57 -2.39 -10.82
CA THR A 132 9.96 -2.52 -10.37
C THR A 132 9.97 -3.05 -8.94
N ILE A 133 10.87 -3.97 -8.62
CA ILE A 133 11.04 -4.46 -7.25
C ILE A 133 11.69 -3.37 -6.41
N ALA A 134 10.99 -2.95 -5.34
CA ALA A 134 11.48 -1.96 -4.40
C ALA A 134 12.23 -2.59 -3.23
N ALA A 135 11.77 -3.74 -2.76
CA ALA A 135 12.39 -4.48 -1.67
C ALA A 135 12.03 -5.98 -1.74
N GLU A 136 12.88 -6.81 -1.15
CA GLU A 136 12.68 -8.26 -1.13
C GLU A 136 11.54 -8.70 -0.19
N ASP A 137 11.23 -7.88 0.82
CA ASP A 137 10.12 -8.07 1.75
C ASP A 137 9.68 -6.76 2.39
N PHE A 138 8.59 -6.81 3.15
CA PHE A 138 8.03 -5.63 3.80
C PHE A 138 8.96 -5.02 4.87
N SER A 139 9.67 -5.85 5.65
CA SER A 139 10.62 -5.34 6.64
C SER A 139 11.73 -4.54 5.99
N THR A 140 12.30 -5.07 4.93
CA THR A 140 13.35 -4.39 4.15
C THR A 140 12.81 -3.12 3.50
N PHE A 141 11.57 -3.13 3.01
CA PHE A 141 10.91 -1.94 2.48
C PHE A 141 10.84 -0.80 3.52
N ILE A 142 10.40 -1.12 4.74
CA ILE A 142 10.35 -0.13 5.83
C ILE A 142 11.75 0.35 6.21
N ASP A 143 12.73 -0.54 6.31
CA ASP A 143 14.11 -0.17 6.62
C ASP A 143 14.69 0.78 5.56
N LYS A 144 14.40 0.55 4.29
CA LYS A 144 14.82 1.43 3.18
C LYS A 144 14.16 2.81 3.22
N ILE A 145 12.92 2.91 3.69
CA ILE A 145 12.26 4.20 3.93
C ILE A 145 12.96 4.94 5.06
N ILE A 146 13.21 4.26 6.18
CA ILE A 146 13.84 4.85 7.37
C ILE A 146 15.27 5.32 7.06
N SER A 147 15.99 4.62 6.21
CA SER A 147 17.36 4.96 5.80
C SER A 147 17.45 5.95 4.63
N ASP A 148 16.31 6.43 4.14
CA ASP A 148 16.22 7.33 2.97
C ASP A 148 16.75 6.72 1.65
N GLU A 149 16.84 5.40 1.56
CA GLU A 149 17.08 4.71 0.28
C GLU A 149 15.84 4.73 -0.61
N ILE A 150 14.66 4.68 0.00
CA ILE A 150 13.37 4.91 -0.67
C ILE A 150 12.82 6.24 -0.18
N ILE A 151 12.57 7.14 -1.09
CA ILE A 151 11.93 8.42 -0.82
C ILE A 151 10.46 8.31 -1.22
N LEU A 152 9.58 8.52 -0.24
CA LEU A 152 8.13 8.47 -0.45
C LEU A 152 7.59 9.79 -1.00
#